data_ea724c7990ca4475893ebc4fab5161b5
#
_entry.id   ea724c7990ca4475893ebc4fab5161b5
#
_cell.length_a   1.000
_cell.length_b   1.000
_cell.length_c   1.000
_cell.angle_alpha   90.00
_cell.angle_beta   90.00
_cell.angle_gamma   90.00
#
_symmetry.space_group_name_H-M   'P 1'
#
loop_
_entity.id
_entity.type
_entity.pdbx_description
1 polymer ?
#
loop_
_entity_poly.entity_id
_entity_poly.type
_entity_poly.pdbx_seq_one_letter_code
_entity_poly.pdbx_strand_id
1 'polypeptide(L)'
;MISVSSQAGGAGISGIVTQILSTILGLAITIAFVLVQMTATKYISQVIDMFLRWKVNLLPVALFIFSLIFVNSVNTGASDTVSLILLLISVISLVPYFYALFGFLKSENLVDRMGEETVRALERGNRKKALDEILKLNKMSKSAIQRMKNEVPLRSADLVRDIMVRYIDLKKGMPAEWFRIDSSDFPGSPPEAIDEINRNRTWLEVKVFQEFAVIFNLILSSWYKLRDVLTGILIAARTVGCKAQEAGDGHVVDLMVKFFNTFARLALNNSDRTVLYNIFYQYRLFAESLLSKNDGLSRRIARHIGYYGTLAEKLGQEYVLETSLYDIMMLVQAA
;
A
#
# COMPACT_ATOMS: atom_id res chain seq x y z
N MET A 1 40.59 -70.37 4.51
CA MET A 1 40.98 -68.98 4.54
C MET A 1 39.84 -68.17 3.92
N ILE A 2 38.97 -67.63 4.72
CA ILE A 2 37.87 -66.78 4.29
C ILE A 2 38.39 -65.36 4.42
N SER A 3 38.62 -64.71 3.29
CA SER A 3 38.95 -63.25 3.26
C SER A 3 37.69 -62.45 3.56
N VAL A 4 37.58 -62.01 4.79
CA VAL A 4 36.61 -60.99 5.17
C VAL A 4 37.12 -59.66 4.59
N SER A 5 36.58 -59.27 3.45
CA SER A 5 36.75 -57.91 2.91
C SER A 5 36.03 -56.94 3.84
N SER A 6 36.78 -56.20 4.63
CA SER A 6 36.29 -55.05 5.40
C SER A 6 35.79 -53.97 4.45
N GLN A 7 34.49 -54.01 4.13
CA GLN A 7 33.77 -52.85 3.67
C GLN A 7 33.44 -51.98 4.89
N ALA A 8 34.43 -51.34 5.48
CA ALA A 8 34.23 -50.15 6.26
C ALA A 8 33.94 -49.01 5.25
N GLY A 9 32.66 -48.88 4.86
CA GLY A 9 32.17 -47.81 4.00
C GLY A 9 32.26 -46.49 4.73
N GLY A 10 33.41 -45.84 4.69
CA GLY A 10 33.51 -44.42 4.91
C GLY A 10 32.70 -43.74 3.79
N ALA A 11 31.61 -43.06 4.16
CA ALA A 11 30.93 -42.21 3.20
C ALA A 11 31.98 -41.27 2.60
N GLY A 12 32.25 -41.40 1.29
CA GLY A 12 33.24 -40.57 0.63
C GLY A 12 32.92 -39.10 0.82
N ILE A 13 33.88 -38.19 0.68
CA ILE A 13 33.70 -36.73 0.85
C ILE A 13 32.47 -36.25 0.10
N SER A 14 32.22 -36.75 -1.10
CA SER A 14 31.00 -36.45 -1.88
C SER A 14 29.70 -36.82 -1.19
N GLY A 15 29.61 -37.96 -0.46
CA GLY A 15 28.44 -38.34 0.29
C GLY A 15 28.16 -37.38 1.48
N ILE A 16 29.24 -37.00 2.18
CA ILE A 16 29.13 -36.02 3.28
C ILE A 16 28.69 -34.64 2.75
N VAL A 17 29.27 -34.19 1.64
CA VAL A 17 28.92 -32.92 0.99
C VAL A 17 27.46 -32.92 0.53
N THR A 18 26.97 -34.03 -0.06
CA THR A 18 25.57 -34.19 -0.46
C THR A 18 24.63 -34.06 0.74
N GLN A 19 24.96 -34.73 1.86
CA GLN A 19 24.16 -34.64 3.06
C GLN A 19 24.13 -33.21 3.63
N ILE A 20 25.27 -32.54 3.69
CA ILE A 20 25.38 -31.15 4.16
C ILE A 20 24.57 -30.21 3.26
N LEU A 21 24.73 -30.29 1.92
CA LEU A 21 24.00 -29.48 0.95
C LEU A 21 22.48 -29.66 1.10
N SER A 22 22.01 -30.90 1.19
CA SER A 22 20.59 -31.21 1.34
C SER A 22 20.02 -30.65 2.64
N THR A 23 20.75 -30.79 3.74
CA THR A 23 20.35 -30.29 5.07
C THR A 23 20.29 -28.76 5.08
N ILE A 24 21.31 -28.09 4.54
CA ILE A 24 21.36 -26.61 4.50
C ILE A 24 20.27 -26.06 3.59
N LEU A 25 20.03 -26.67 2.42
CA LEU A 25 18.95 -26.27 1.53
C LEU A 25 17.57 -26.39 2.22
N GLY A 26 17.30 -27.54 2.86
CA GLY A 26 16.06 -27.77 3.59
C GLY A 26 15.85 -26.74 4.71
N LEU A 27 16.91 -26.45 5.47
CA LEU A 27 16.89 -25.45 6.54
C LEU A 27 16.66 -24.03 5.97
N ALA A 28 17.36 -23.67 4.91
CA ALA A 28 17.21 -22.34 4.28
C ALA A 28 15.79 -22.11 3.75
N ILE A 29 15.20 -23.10 3.08
CA ILE A 29 13.81 -23.04 2.60
C ILE A 29 12.85 -22.90 3.79
N THR A 30 13.03 -23.70 4.85
CA THR A 30 12.19 -23.66 6.03
C THR A 30 12.23 -22.29 6.71
N ILE A 31 13.42 -21.73 6.92
CA ILE A 31 13.59 -20.39 7.50
C ILE A 31 12.91 -19.34 6.63
N ALA A 32 13.13 -19.38 5.31
CA ALA A 32 12.50 -18.44 4.40
C ALA A 32 10.97 -18.50 4.47
N PHE A 33 10.40 -19.71 4.48
CA PHE A 33 8.95 -19.89 4.58
C PHE A 33 8.39 -19.40 5.92
N VAL A 34 9.04 -19.69 7.03
CA VAL A 34 8.64 -19.20 8.36
C VAL A 34 8.63 -17.68 8.42
N LEU A 35 9.67 -17.01 7.90
CA LEU A 35 9.74 -15.55 7.86
C LEU A 35 8.63 -14.95 6.99
N VAL A 36 8.37 -15.54 5.84
CA VAL A 36 7.26 -15.11 4.95
C VAL A 36 5.92 -15.31 5.62
N GLN A 37 5.70 -16.45 6.27
CA GLN A 37 4.46 -16.75 6.99
C GLN A 37 4.24 -15.78 8.16
N MET A 38 5.27 -15.48 8.95
CA MET A 38 5.20 -14.47 10.00
C MET A 38 4.82 -13.09 9.46
N THR A 39 5.36 -12.69 8.31
CA THR A 39 5.02 -11.42 7.67
C THR A 39 3.60 -11.44 7.11
N ALA A 40 3.18 -12.56 6.50
CA ALA A 40 1.83 -12.74 5.99
C ALA A 40 0.76 -12.68 7.10
N THR A 41 1.00 -13.28 8.25
CA THR A 41 0.10 -13.18 9.42
C THR A 41 0.10 -11.78 10.02
N LYS A 42 1.21 -11.06 9.91
CA LYS A 42 1.33 -9.70 10.43
C LYS A 42 0.57 -8.66 9.58
N TYR A 43 0.57 -8.80 8.27
CA TYR A 43 0.00 -7.81 7.36
C TYR A 43 -1.12 -8.37 6.49
N ILE A 44 -0.78 -9.17 5.49
CA ILE A 44 -1.71 -9.77 4.53
C ILE A 44 -1.19 -11.12 4.03
N SER A 45 -2.10 -12.08 3.83
CA SER A 45 -1.76 -13.42 3.33
C SER A 45 -1.12 -13.43 1.92
N GLN A 46 -1.42 -12.42 1.11
CA GLN A 46 -0.90 -12.27 -0.25
C GLN A 46 0.62 -12.08 -0.33
N VAL A 47 1.30 -11.80 0.79
CA VAL A 47 2.78 -11.77 0.85
C VAL A 47 3.37 -13.12 0.43
N ILE A 48 2.70 -14.24 0.70
CA ILE A 48 3.12 -15.58 0.28
C ILE A 48 3.13 -15.67 -1.25
N ASP A 49 2.07 -15.20 -1.91
CA ASP A 49 1.99 -15.22 -3.38
C ASP A 49 3.05 -14.31 -4.02
N MET A 50 3.30 -13.15 -3.41
CA MET A 50 4.37 -12.23 -3.84
C MET A 50 5.73 -12.87 -3.71
N PHE A 51 6.00 -13.59 -2.61
CA PHE A 51 7.24 -14.31 -2.39
C PHE A 51 7.45 -15.44 -3.39
N LEU A 52 6.42 -16.26 -3.65
CA LEU A 52 6.50 -17.35 -4.62
C LEU A 52 6.78 -16.87 -6.05
N ARG A 53 6.29 -15.68 -6.42
CA ARG A 53 6.55 -15.04 -7.72
C ARG A 53 7.88 -14.31 -7.79
N TRP A 54 8.57 -14.16 -6.68
CA TRP A 54 9.83 -13.43 -6.63
C TRP A 54 10.99 -14.28 -7.18
N LYS A 55 11.46 -13.92 -8.39
CA LYS A 55 12.45 -14.71 -9.15
C LYS A 55 13.78 -14.92 -8.42
N VAL A 56 14.13 -14.04 -7.47
CA VAL A 56 15.37 -14.14 -6.68
C VAL A 56 15.40 -15.42 -5.83
N ASN A 57 14.23 -15.96 -5.45
CA ASN A 57 14.16 -17.25 -4.74
C ASN A 57 14.68 -18.43 -5.54
N LEU A 58 14.60 -18.38 -6.87
CA LEU A 58 15.00 -19.49 -7.73
C LEU A 58 16.52 -19.64 -7.82
N LEU A 59 17.27 -18.54 -7.66
CA LEU A 59 18.73 -18.55 -7.86
C LEU A 59 19.46 -19.47 -6.88
N PRO A 60 19.32 -19.31 -5.53
CA PRO A 60 20.01 -20.20 -4.59
C PRO A 60 19.50 -21.64 -4.68
N VAL A 61 18.19 -21.84 -4.85
CA VAL A 61 17.60 -23.18 -4.98
C VAL A 61 18.18 -23.89 -6.22
N ALA A 62 18.25 -23.20 -7.36
CA ALA A 62 18.85 -23.77 -8.59
C ALA A 62 20.33 -24.09 -8.39
N LEU A 63 21.08 -23.22 -7.71
CA LEU A 63 22.50 -23.44 -7.41
C LEU A 63 22.70 -24.68 -6.52
N PHE A 64 21.90 -24.83 -5.45
CA PHE A 64 21.97 -26.00 -4.58
C PHE A 64 21.58 -27.29 -5.32
N ILE A 65 20.50 -27.26 -6.11
CA ILE A 65 20.10 -28.43 -6.92
C ILE A 65 21.19 -28.80 -7.93
N PHE A 66 21.77 -27.81 -8.63
CA PHE A 66 22.87 -28.05 -9.53
C PHE A 66 24.06 -28.68 -8.81
N SER A 67 24.45 -28.13 -7.65
CA SER A 67 25.55 -28.68 -6.82
C SER A 67 25.27 -30.11 -6.38
N LEU A 68 24.05 -30.42 -5.95
CA LEU A 68 23.63 -31.78 -5.57
C LEU A 68 23.72 -32.76 -6.74
N ILE A 69 23.22 -32.38 -7.92
CA ILE A 69 23.28 -33.23 -9.11
C ILE A 69 24.72 -33.48 -9.50
N PHE A 70 25.53 -32.42 -9.52
CA PHE A 70 26.94 -32.51 -9.90
C PHE A 70 27.73 -33.44 -8.98
N VAL A 71 27.64 -33.23 -7.65
CA VAL A 71 28.33 -34.02 -6.63
C VAL A 71 27.97 -35.50 -6.72
N ASN A 72 26.68 -35.83 -7.02
CA ASN A 72 26.24 -37.21 -7.18
C ASN A 72 26.60 -37.84 -8.53
N SER A 73 26.88 -37.05 -9.58
CA SER A 73 27.14 -37.54 -10.94
C SER A 73 28.64 -37.79 -11.21
N VAL A 74 29.53 -37.14 -10.46
CA VAL A 74 30.98 -37.19 -10.73
C VAL A 74 31.66 -38.03 -9.64
N ASN A 75 32.14 -39.21 -10.03
CA ASN A 75 32.71 -40.22 -9.12
C ASN A 75 34.23 -40.41 -9.34
N THR A 76 35.00 -39.31 -9.46
CA THR A 76 36.46 -39.34 -9.66
C THR A 76 37.21 -38.58 -8.57
N GLY A 77 38.46 -38.91 -8.25
CA GLY A 77 39.23 -38.29 -7.16
C GLY A 77 39.42 -36.75 -7.28
N ALA A 78 39.34 -36.18 -8.49
CA ALA A 78 39.24 -34.73 -8.69
C ALA A 78 37.89 -34.13 -8.25
N SER A 79 36.90 -34.97 -8.01
CA SER A 79 35.52 -34.56 -7.64
C SER A 79 35.43 -34.04 -6.22
N ASP A 80 36.28 -34.50 -5.30
CA ASP A 80 36.20 -34.09 -3.89
C ASP A 80 36.52 -32.61 -3.70
N THR A 81 37.56 -32.10 -4.36
CA THR A 81 37.88 -30.66 -4.30
C THR A 81 36.79 -29.80 -4.95
N VAL A 82 36.29 -30.24 -6.11
CA VAL A 82 35.18 -29.51 -6.78
C VAL A 82 33.90 -29.55 -5.94
N SER A 83 33.60 -30.68 -5.28
CA SER A 83 32.46 -30.82 -4.40
C SER A 83 32.55 -29.87 -3.19
N LEU A 84 33.73 -29.73 -2.59
CA LEU A 84 33.95 -28.76 -1.49
C LEU A 84 33.81 -27.30 -1.97
N ILE A 85 34.32 -27.00 -3.16
CA ILE A 85 34.16 -25.66 -3.76
C ILE A 85 32.68 -25.35 -4.01
N LEU A 86 31.94 -26.30 -4.59
CA LEU A 86 30.48 -26.11 -4.81
C LEU A 86 29.73 -25.96 -3.52
N LEU A 87 30.07 -26.73 -2.47
CA LEU A 87 29.50 -26.55 -1.12
C LEU A 87 29.74 -25.12 -0.62
N LEU A 88 31.01 -24.66 -0.70
CA LEU A 88 31.36 -23.33 -0.22
C LEU A 88 30.61 -22.22 -0.98
N ILE A 89 30.55 -22.30 -2.31
CA ILE A 89 29.83 -21.34 -3.15
C ILE A 89 28.33 -21.35 -2.81
N SER A 90 27.74 -22.54 -2.64
CA SER A 90 26.33 -22.68 -2.29
C SER A 90 26.01 -22.05 -0.92
N VAL A 91 26.85 -22.30 0.08
CA VAL A 91 26.68 -21.72 1.43
C VAL A 91 26.87 -20.20 1.40
N ILE A 92 27.90 -19.70 0.73
CA ILE A 92 28.15 -18.26 0.60
C ILE A 92 26.97 -17.57 -0.11
N SER A 93 26.33 -18.21 -1.08
CA SER A 93 25.17 -17.66 -1.80
C SER A 93 23.95 -17.41 -0.93
N LEU A 94 23.85 -18.05 0.24
CA LEU A 94 22.77 -17.82 1.19
C LEU A 94 22.85 -16.43 1.85
N VAL A 95 24.04 -15.87 2.00
CA VAL A 95 24.21 -14.55 2.62
C VAL A 95 23.49 -13.46 1.82
N PRO A 96 23.80 -13.25 0.53
CA PRO A 96 23.06 -12.26 -0.27
C PRO A 96 21.57 -12.63 -0.43
N TYR A 97 21.24 -13.92 -0.46
CA TYR A 97 19.85 -14.35 -0.50
C TYR A 97 19.07 -13.91 0.72
N PHE A 98 19.55 -14.20 1.94
CA PHE A 98 18.85 -13.76 3.15
C PHE A 98 18.81 -12.25 3.29
N TYR A 99 19.88 -11.55 2.90
CA TYR A 99 19.86 -10.09 2.86
C TYR A 99 18.74 -9.56 1.93
N ALA A 100 18.62 -10.12 0.74
CA ALA A 100 17.56 -9.78 -0.21
C ALA A 100 16.16 -10.17 0.34
N LEU A 101 16.05 -11.33 1.01
CA LEU A 101 14.80 -11.78 1.64
C LEU A 101 14.35 -10.84 2.75
N PHE A 102 15.24 -10.42 3.65
CA PHE A 102 14.92 -9.43 4.68
C PHE A 102 14.50 -8.10 4.05
N GLY A 103 15.18 -7.65 2.99
CA GLY A 103 14.77 -6.49 2.22
C GLY A 103 13.38 -6.65 1.61
N PHE A 104 13.07 -7.82 1.04
CA PHE A 104 11.75 -8.13 0.49
C PHE A 104 10.64 -8.05 1.55
N LEU A 105 10.90 -8.54 2.76
CA LEU A 105 9.91 -8.62 3.83
C LEU A 105 9.70 -7.30 4.61
N LYS A 106 10.52 -6.27 4.34
CA LYS A 106 10.25 -4.93 4.91
C LYS A 106 8.91 -4.42 4.43
N SER A 107 8.11 -3.94 5.38
CA SER A 107 6.76 -3.43 5.12
C SER A 107 6.71 -2.32 4.07
N GLU A 108 7.68 -1.42 4.10
CA GLU A 108 7.81 -0.31 3.15
C GLU A 108 8.02 -0.82 1.72
N ASN A 109 8.94 -1.78 1.54
CA ASN A 109 9.21 -2.38 0.23
C ASN A 109 8.01 -3.18 -0.31
N LEU A 110 7.20 -3.78 0.58
CA LEU A 110 5.95 -4.43 0.18
C LEU A 110 4.93 -3.40 -0.32
N VAL A 111 4.79 -2.27 0.40
CA VAL A 111 3.92 -1.16 -0.01
C VAL A 111 4.35 -0.61 -1.37
N ASP A 112 5.65 -0.33 -1.55
CA ASP A 112 6.18 0.21 -2.81
C ASP A 112 5.95 -0.73 -4.00
N ARG A 113 6.15 -2.04 -3.82
CA ARG A 113 5.86 -3.04 -4.85
C ARG A 113 4.39 -3.09 -5.24
N MET A 114 3.47 -3.01 -4.26
CA MET A 114 2.03 -2.93 -4.56
C MET A 114 1.70 -1.68 -5.35
N GLY A 115 2.33 -0.55 -5.03
CA GLY A 115 2.19 0.69 -5.78
C GLY A 115 2.66 0.57 -7.22
N GLU A 116 3.85 0.00 -7.45
CA GLU A 116 4.35 -0.26 -8.80
C GLU A 116 3.42 -1.17 -9.61
N GLU A 117 2.91 -2.24 -8.98
CA GLU A 117 1.94 -3.13 -9.65
C GLU A 117 0.62 -2.41 -9.94
N THR A 118 0.17 -1.51 -9.06
CA THR A 118 -1.01 -0.68 -9.30
C THR A 118 -0.80 0.23 -10.51
N VAL A 119 0.32 0.96 -10.57
CA VAL A 119 0.64 1.84 -11.71
C VAL A 119 0.71 1.05 -13.01
N ARG A 120 1.40 -0.10 -13.03
CA ARG A 120 1.46 -0.98 -14.20
C ARG A 120 0.07 -1.49 -14.63
N ALA A 121 -0.81 -1.75 -13.66
CA ALA A 121 -2.17 -2.19 -13.95
C ALA A 121 -3.02 -1.05 -14.54
N LEU A 122 -2.85 0.19 -14.05
CA LEU A 122 -3.48 1.39 -14.59
C LEU A 122 -3.04 1.64 -16.05
N GLU A 123 -1.74 1.61 -16.30
CA GLU A 123 -1.16 1.83 -17.64
C GLU A 123 -1.63 0.77 -18.67
N ARG A 124 -1.91 -0.45 -18.21
CA ARG A 124 -2.43 -1.54 -19.05
C ARG A 124 -3.96 -1.55 -19.14
N GLY A 125 -4.65 -0.64 -18.49
CA GLY A 125 -6.11 -0.65 -18.42
C GLY A 125 -6.69 -1.89 -17.70
N ASN A 126 -5.91 -2.54 -16.84
CA ASN A 126 -6.38 -3.72 -16.10
C ASN A 126 -7.06 -3.29 -14.78
N ARG A 127 -8.37 -2.95 -14.89
CA ARG A 127 -9.20 -2.47 -13.79
C ARG A 127 -9.19 -3.39 -12.57
N LYS A 128 -9.41 -4.70 -12.79
CA LYS A 128 -9.49 -5.68 -11.69
C LYS A 128 -8.19 -5.74 -10.89
N LYS A 129 -7.05 -5.76 -11.59
CA LYS A 129 -5.73 -5.80 -10.95
C LYS A 129 -5.43 -4.51 -10.21
N ALA A 130 -5.72 -3.34 -10.80
CA ALA A 130 -5.49 -2.05 -10.15
C ALA A 130 -6.29 -1.93 -8.85
N LEU A 131 -7.56 -2.31 -8.88
CA LEU A 131 -8.41 -2.31 -7.70
C LEU A 131 -7.91 -3.29 -6.62
N ASP A 132 -7.53 -4.51 -7.01
CA ASP A 132 -7.03 -5.54 -6.09
C ASP A 132 -5.77 -5.05 -5.34
N GLU A 133 -4.81 -4.44 -6.04
CA GLU A 133 -3.59 -3.92 -5.42
C GLU A 133 -3.88 -2.74 -4.46
N ILE A 134 -4.79 -1.83 -4.82
CA ILE A 134 -5.22 -0.73 -3.93
C ILE A 134 -5.89 -1.29 -2.65
N LEU A 135 -6.76 -2.29 -2.80
CA LEU A 135 -7.43 -2.91 -1.66
C LEU A 135 -6.43 -3.66 -0.75
N LYS A 136 -5.37 -4.25 -1.31
CA LYS A 136 -4.27 -4.84 -0.53
C LYS A 136 -3.52 -3.79 0.30
N LEU A 137 -3.19 -2.63 -0.31
CA LEU A 137 -2.57 -1.51 0.40
C LEU A 137 -3.44 -1.05 1.58
N ASN A 138 -4.74 -0.89 1.36
CA ASN A 138 -5.67 -0.49 2.41
C ASN A 138 -5.80 -1.55 3.52
N LYS A 139 -5.86 -2.83 3.16
CA LYS A 139 -5.89 -3.94 4.13
C LYS A 139 -4.61 -3.97 4.97
N MET A 140 -3.46 -3.77 4.35
CA MET A 140 -2.16 -3.70 5.03
C MET A 140 -2.10 -2.50 5.99
N SER A 141 -2.60 -1.33 5.55
CA SER A 141 -2.71 -0.13 6.38
C SER A 141 -3.61 -0.35 7.59
N LYS A 142 -4.80 -0.92 7.41
CA LYS A 142 -5.75 -1.24 8.51
C LYS A 142 -5.10 -2.20 9.53
N SER A 143 -4.40 -3.24 9.06
CA SER A 143 -3.68 -4.18 9.92
C SER A 143 -2.55 -3.51 10.71
N ALA A 144 -1.82 -2.57 10.09
CA ALA A 144 -0.76 -1.82 10.76
C ALA A 144 -1.33 -0.86 11.83
N ILE A 145 -2.44 -0.16 11.53
CA ILE A 145 -3.13 0.72 12.47
C ILE A 145 -3.59 -0.05 13.71
N GLN A 146 -4.19 -1.22 13.55
CA GLN A 146 -4.60 -2.09 14.66
C GLN A 146 -3.42 -2.50 15.56
N ARG A 147 -2.21 -2.47 15.04
CA ARG A 147 -0.95 -2.75 15.77
C ARG A 147 -0.19 -1.48 16.18
N MET A 148 -0.82 -0.32 16.07
CA MET A 148 -0.25 0.99 16.44
C MET A 148 1.03 1.34 15.66
N LYS A 149 1.14 0.90 14.41
CA LYS A 149 2.25 1.21 13.51
C LYS A 149 1.82 2.28 12.51
N ASN A 150 2.60 3.35 12.40
CA ASN A 150 2.29 4.50 11.53
C ASN A 150 3.01 4.46 10.18
N GLU A 151 4.15 3.75 10.06
CA GLU A 151 4.98 3.77 8.86
C GLU A 151 4.22 3.27 7.62
N VAL A 152 3.55 2.12 7.74
CA VAL A 152 2.82 1.50 6.64
C VAL A 152 1.62 2.34 6.18
N PRO A 153 0.69 2.77 7.07
CA PRO A 153 -0.45 3.55 6.60
C PRO A 153 -0.06 4.94 6.09
N LEU A 154 0.98 5.57 6.63
CA LEU A 154 1.49 6.84 6.14
C LEU A 154 2.09 6.68 4.74
N ARG A 155 2.97 5.69 4.55
CA ARG A 155 3.55 5.39 3.23
C ARG A 155 2.47 5.01 2.21
N SER A 156 1.46 4.24 2.63
CA SER A 156 0.34 3.88 1.76
C SER A 156 -0.50 5.09 1.35
N ALA A 157 -0.75 6.04 2.26
CA ALA A 157 -1.48 7.27 1.93
C ALA A 157 -0.73 8.12 0.90
N ASP A 158 0.59 8.29 1.07
CA ASP A 158 1.45 8.99 0.12
C ASP A 158 1.46 8.31 -1.25
N LEU A 159 1.64 6.99 -1.25
CA LEU A 159 1.69 6.20 -2.49
C LEU A 159 0.35 6.24 -3.24
N VAL A 160 -0.77 6.10 -2.54
CA VAL A 160 -2.10 6.19 -3.13
C VAL A 160 -2.36 7.59 -3.68
N ARG A 161 -1.92 8.65 -3.00
CA ARG A 161 -1.93 10.03 -3.53
C ARG A 161 -1.22 10.11 -4.88
N ASP A 162 0.02 9.60 -4.95
CA ASP A 162 0.84 9.66 -6.15
C ASP A 162 0.24 8.82 -7.30
N ILE A 163 -0.32 7.65 -6.98
CA ILE A 163 -1.07 6.82 -7.91
C ILE A 163 -2.29 7.58 -8.45
N MET A 164 -3.06 8.25 -7.60
CA MET A 164 -4.25 9.00 -8.02
C MET A 164 -3.91 10.20 -8.87
N VAL A 165 -2.83 10.93 -8.57
CA VAL A 165 -2.32 12.02 -9.39
C VAL A 165 -1.98 11.51 -10.80
N ARG A 166 -1.23 10.39 -10.89
CA ARG A 166 -0.89 9.77 -12.18
C ARG A 166 -2.13 9.25 -12.90
N TYR A 167 -3.08 8.67 -12.18
CA TYR A 167 -4.34 8.18 -12.75
C TYR A 167 -5.14 9.31 -13.43
N ILE A 168 -5.22 10.51 -12.83
CA ILE A 168 -5.90 11.65 -13.43
C ILE A 168 -5.29 12.00 -14.79
N ASP A 169 -3.95 11.93 -14.94
CA ASP A 169 -3.29 12.15 -16.22
C ASP A 169 -3.64 11.05 -17.25
N LEU A 170 -3.72 9.80 -16.84
CA LEU A 170 -4.04 8.67 -17.69
C LEU A 170 -5.53 8.59 -18.04
N LYS A 171 -6.41 9.13 -17.20
CA LYS A 171 -7.87 8.96 -17.24
C LYS A 171 -8.48 9.32 -18.60
N LYS A 172 -7.99 10.40 -19.24
CA LYS A 172 -8.49 10.86 -20.54
C LYS A 172 -8.27 9.84 -21.67
N GLY A 173 -7.24 8.99 -21.56
CA GLY A 173 -6.89 7.97 -22.56
C GLY A 173 -7.49 6.57 -22.26
N MET A 174 -8.20 6.43 -21.15
CA MET A 174 -8.75 5.13 -20.77
C MET A 174 -9.99 4.74 -21.57
N PRO A 175 -10.16 3.44 -21.93
CA PRO A 175 -11.33 2.96 -22.67
C PRO A 175 -12.61 3.10 -21.85
N ALA A 176 -13.77 3.17 -22.53
CA ALA A 176 -15.07 3.34 -21.89
C ALA A 176 -15.40 2.22 -20.89
N GLU A 177 -14.96 1.00 -21.18
CA GLU A 177 -15.15 -0.19 -20.34
C GLU A 177 -14.45 -0.05 -18.99
N TRP A 178 -13.38 0.72 -18.90
CA TRP A 178 -12.70 1.03 -17.66
C TRP A 178 -13.63 1.71 -16.64
N PHE A 179 -14.54 2.56 -17.12
CA PHE A 179 -15.44 3.34 -16.27
C PHE A 179 -16.76 2.64 -15.96
N ARG A 180 -17.05 1.53 -16.62
CA ARG A 180 -18.31 0.80 -16.42
C ARG A 180 -18.23 -0.05 -15.16
N ILE A 181 -19.04 0.29 -14.16
CA ILE A 181 -19.18 -0.43 -12.90
C ILE A 181 -20.60 -0.95 -12.72
N ASP A 182 -20.75 -1.93 -11.87
CA ASP A 182 -22.02 -2.49 -11.46
C ASP A 182 -22.17 -2.57 -9.92
N SER A 183 -23.29 -3.10 -9.45
CA SER A 183 -23.59 -3.21 -8.03
C SER A 183 -22.61 -4.09 -7.24
N SER A 184 -21.93 -5.03 -7.90
CA SER A 184 -20.93 -5.89 -7.25
C SER A 184 -19.65 -5.16 -6.91
N ASP A 185 -19.32 -4.09 -7.63
CA ASP A 185 -18.14 -3.25 -7.37
C ASP A 185 -18.34 -2.36 -6.13
N PHE A 186 -19.60 -2.00 -5.82
CA PHE A 186 -19.97 -1.12 -4.71
C PHE A 186 -21.11 -1.72 -3.88
N PRO A 187 -20.85 -2.81 -3.13
CA PRO A 187 -21.88 -3.46 -2.32
C PRO A 187 -22.54 -2.49 -1.35
N GLY A 188 -23.87 -2.48 -1.30
CA GLY A 188 -24.65 -1.61 -0.41
C GLY A 188 -24.85 -0.18 -0.93
N SER A 189 -24.34 0.18 -2.10
CA SER A 189 -24.65 1.46 -2.74
C SER A 189 -25.99 1.38 -3.49
N PRO A 190 -26.84 2.42 -3.42
CA PRO A 190 -28.08 2.46 -4.20
C PRO A 190 -27.78 2.59 -5.69
N PRO A 191 -28.67 2.10 -6.58
CA PRO A 191 -28.48 2.14 -8.03
C PRO A 191 -28.17 3.54 -8.57
N GLU A 192 -28.83 4.56 -8.04
CA GLU A 192 -28.67 5.96 -8.45
C GLU A 192 -27.25 6.46 -8.21
N ALA A 193 -26.59 6.02 -7.10
CA ALA A 193 -25.21 6.34 -6.81
C ALA A 193 -24.26 5.67 -7.81
N ILE A 194 -24.54 4.43 -8.22
CA ILE A 194 -23.76 3.71 -9.22
C ILE A 194 -23.90 4.39 -10.59
N ASP A 195 -25.11 4.84 -10.95
CA ASP A 195 -25.36 5.60 -12.18
C ASP A 195 -24.63 6.95 -12.17
N GLU A 196 -24.60 7.65 -11.02
CA GLU A 196 -23.82 8.88 -10.86
C GLU A 196 -22.32 8.63 -11.07
N ILE A 197 -21.77 7.60 -10.43
CA ILE A 197 -20.36 7.20 -10.55
C ILE A 197 -20.00 6.86 -12.00
N ASN A 198 -20.85 6.10 -12.69
CA ASN A 198 -20.68 5.72 -14.10
C ASN A 198 -20.70 6.96 -15.02
N ARG A 199 -21.69 7.84 -14.85
CA ARG A 199 -21.82 9.08 -15.61
C ARG A 199 -20.62 9.99 -15.46
N ASN A 200 -20.16 10.14 -14.20
CA ASN A 200 -19.07 11.04 -13.84
C ASN A 200 -17.68 10.40 -14.06
N ARG A 201 -17.62 9.10 -14.37
CA ARG A 201 -16.37 8.34 -14.56
C ARG A 201 -15.43 8.42 -13.34
N THR A 202 -15.99 8.35 -12.12
CA THR A 202 -15.26 8.60 -10.86
C THR A 202 -15.15 7.36 -9.96
N TRP A 203 -15.32 6.16 -10.51
CA TRP A 203 -15.39 4.94 -9.70
C TRP A 203 -14.11 4.69 -8.87
N LEU A 204 -12.92 4.94 -9.44
CA LEU A 204 -11.67 4.68 -8.75
C LEU A 204 -11.46 5.69 -7.62
N GLU A 205 -11.72 6.96 -7.89
CA GLU A 205 -11.64 8.04 -6.91
C GLU A 205 -12.62 7.82 -5.75
N VAL A 206 -13.86 7.46 -6.06
CA VAL A 206 -14.86 7.12 -5.04
C VAL A 206 -14.37 5.95 -4.19
N LYS A 207 -13.88 4.87 -4.81
CA LYS A 207 -13.42 3.68 -4.10
C LYS A 207 -12.24 3.98 -3.18
N VAL A 208 -11.23 4.68 -3.69
CA VAL A 208 -10.04 5.06 -2.92
C VAL A 208 -10.40 5.92 -1.73
N PHE A 209 -11.20 6.95 -1.93
CA PHE A 209 -11.53 7.88 -0.85
C PHE A 209 -12.57 7.33 0.13
N GLN A 210 -13.43 6.38 -0.28
CA GLN A 210 -14.24 5.60 0.66
C GLN A 210 -13.35 4.77 1.60
N GLU A 211 -12.31 4.12 1.07
CA GLU A 211 -11.36 3.39 1.89
C GLU A 211 -10.56 4.31 2.82
N PHE A 212 -10.18 5.50 2.36
CA PHE A 212 -9.57 6.51 3.21
C PHE A 212 -10.51 6.98 4.32
N ALA A 213 -11.80 7.14 4.04
CA ALA A 213 -12.78 7.48 5.07
C ALA A 213 -12.93 6.37 6.14
N VAL A 214 -12.85 5.10 5.73
CA VAL A 214 -12.83 3.96 6.66
C VAL A 214 -11.58 4.00 7.54
N ILE A 215 -10.38 4.21 6.96
CA ILE A 215 -9.12 4.34 7.70
C ILE A 215 -9.16 5.55 8.64
N PHE A 216 -9.68 6.68 8.16
CA PHE A 216 -9.82 7.91 8.94
C PHE A 216 -10.68 7.67 10.18
N ASN A 217 -11.85 7.06 10.01
CA ASN A 217 -12.75 6.73 11.10
C ASN A 217 -12.14 5.71 12.08
N LEU A 218 -11.43 4.70 11.57
CA LEU A 218 -10.74 3.70 12.40
C LEU A 218 -9.71 4.37 13.33
N ILE A 219 -8.94 5.34 12.83
CA ILE A 219 -7.96 6.08 13.64
C ILE A 219 -8.68 6.99 14.65
N LEU A 220 -9.73 7.71 14.22
CA LEU A 220 -10.49 8.58 15.12
C LEU A 220 -11.17 7.82 16.27
N SER A 221 -11.61 6.59 16.01
CA SER A 221 -12.26 5.74 17.02
C SER A 221 -11.26 5.01 17.92
N SER A 222 -9.97 4.99 17.58
CA SER A 222 -8.93 4.34 18.37
C SER A 222 -8.46 5.25 19.52
N TRP A 223 -8.00 4.65 20.62
CA TRP A 223 -7.37 5.41 21.71
C TRP A 223 -6.00 5.99 21.32
N TYR A 224 -5.32 5.37 20.36
CA TYR A 224 -4.05 5.83 19.81
C TYR A 224 -4.27 6.55 18.47
N LYS A 225 -4.12 7.87 18.50
CA LYS A 225 -4.38 8.72 17.32
C LYS A 225 -3.14 8.83 16.45
N LEU A 226 -3.16 8.17 15.30
CA LEU A 226 -2.13 8.29 14.26
C LEU A 226 -2.36 9.57 13.42
N ARG A 227 -2.09 10.73 14.03
CA ARG A 227 -2.41 12.05 13.43
C ARG A 227 -1.70 12.31 12.11
N ASP A 228 -0.48 11.81 11.96
CA ASP A 228 0.30 11.95 10.72
C ASP A 228 -0.41 11.25 9.55
N VAL A 229 -1.01 10.09 9.81
CA VAL A 229 -1.78 9.35 8.79
C VAL A 229 -3.05 10.12 8.40
N LEU A 230 -3.76 10.69 9.37
CA LEU A 230 -4.93 11.53 9.09
C LEU A 230 -4.54 12.75 8.25
N THR A 231 -3.44 13.41 8.59
CA THR A 231 -2.88 14.53 7.83
C THR A 231 -2.50 14.08 6.40
N GLY A 232 -1.85 12.93 6.24
CA GLY A 232 -1.50 12.37 4.95
C GLY A 232 -2.72 12.13 4.05
N ILE A 233 -3.82 11.61 4.61
CA ILE A 233 -5.09 11.42 3.89
C ILE A 233 -5.69 12.77 3.43
N LEU A 234 -5.67 13.79 4.29
CA LEU A 234 -6.17 15.12 3.95
C LEU A 234 -5.33 15.79 2.86
N ILE A 235 -4.00 15.67 2.95
CA ILE A 235 -3.07 16.13 1.91
C ILE A 235 -3.35 15.40 0.60
N ALA A 236 -3.60 14.08 0.64
CA ALA A 236 -3.95 13.31 -0.55
C ALA A 236 -5.23 13.83 -1.21
N ALA A 237 -6.29 14.09 -0.43
CA ALA A 237 -7.54 14.65 -0.94
C ALA A 237 -7.33 16.03 -1.59
N ARG A 238 -6.57 16.92 -0.94
CA ARG A 238 -6.23 18.24 -1.50
C ARG A 238 -5.45 18.10 -2.80
N THR A 239 -4.37 17.30 -2.80
CA THR A 239 -3.49 17.17 -3.97
C THR A 239 -4.23 16.58 -5.16
N VAL A 240 -5.06 15.56 -4.96
CA VAL A 240 -5.91 14.96 -6.00
C VAL A 240 -6.92 15.99 -6.53
N GLY A 241 -7.55 16.78 -5.64
CA GLY A 241 -8.47 17.84 -6.02
C GLY A 241 -7.81 18.94 -6.86
N CYS A 242 -6.62 19.40 -6.45
CA CYS A 242 -5.84 20.39 -7.22
C CYS A 242 -5.46 19.85 -8.61
N LYS A 243 -4.99 18.60 -8.67
CA LYS A 243 -4.62 17.92 -9.93
C LYS A 243 -5.83 17.75 -10.85
N ALA A 244 -6.99 17.39 -10.29
CA ALA A 244 -8.24 17.28 -11.04
C ALA A 244 -8.68 18.64 -11.61
N GLN A 245 -8.53 19.72 -10.85
CA GLN A 245 -8.80 21.07 -11.32
C GLN A 245 -7.89 21.45 -12.49
N GLU A 246 -6.60 21.14 -12.41
CA GLU A 246 -5.65 21.38 -13.51
C GLU A 246 -6.02 20.58 -14.77
N ALA A 247 -6.48 19.33 -14.58
CA ALA A 247 -6.93 18.47 -15.68
C ALA A 247 -8.32 18.83 -16.23
N GLY A 248 -9.07 19.74 -15.57
CA GLY A 248 -10.43 20.13 -15.95
C GLY A 248 -11.49 19.09 -15.57
N ASP A 249 -11.20 18.19 -14.60
CA ASP A 249 -12.13 17.17 -14.12
C ASP A 249 -12.96 17.70 -12.93
N GLY A 250 -13.98 18.50 -13.23
CA GLY A 250 -14.85 19.10 -12.21
C GLY A 250 -15.58 18.08 -11.33
N HIS A 251 -15.87 16.86 -11.84
CA HIS A 251 -16.53 15.83 -11.06
C HIS A 251 -15.63 15.30 -9.93
N VAL A 252 -14.34 15.13 -10.21
CA VAL A 252 -13.36 14.75 -9.17
C VAL A 252 -13.14 15.87 -8.17
N VAL A 253 -13.11 17.13 -8.63
CA VAL A 253 -13.02 18.30 -7.73
C VAL A 253 -14.20 18.34 -6.76
N ASP A 254 -15.43 18.20 -7.25
CA ASP A 254 -16.64 18.13 -6.42
C ASP A 254 -16.63 16.95 -5.46
N LEU A 255 -16.09 15.81 -5.91
CA LEU A 255 -15.93 14.61 -5.08
C LEU A 255 -14.99 14.89 -3.91
N MET A 256 -13.87 15.59 -4.13
CA MET A 256 -12.94 15.95 -3.03
C MET A 256 -13.62 16.87 -2.01
N VAL A 257 -14.44 17.81 -2.45
CA VAL A 257 -15.28 18.64 -1.54
C VAL A 257 -16.22 17.77 -0.69
N LYS A 258 -16.87 16.78 -1.31
CA LYS A 258 -17.72 15.82 -0.58
C LYS A 258 -16.91 15.03 0.47
N PHE A 259 -15.69 14.62 0.18
CA PHE A 259 -14.83 13.89 1.12
C PHE A 259 -14.32 14.77 2.25
N PHE A 260 -13.92 16.02 2.00
CA PHE A 260 -13.58 16.96 3.08
C PHE A 260 -14.75 17.15 4.06
N ASN A 261 -15.98 17.28 3.55
CA ASN A 261 -17.18 17.33 4.39
C ASN A 261 -17.41 16.03 5.18
N THR A 262 -17.08 14.88 4.59
CA THR A 262 -17.15 13.59 5.28
C THR A 262 -16.13 13.51 6.42
N PHE A 263 -14.89 13.91 6.19
CA PHE A 263 -13.85 13.94 7.21
C PHE A 263 -14.20 14.92 8.34
N ALA A 264 -14.76 16.11 8.03
CA ALA A 264 -15.20 17.07 9.03
C ALA A 264 -16.31 16.49 9.93
N ARG A 265 -17.31 15.81 9.35
CA ARG A 265 -18.35 15.11 10.12
C ARG A 265 -17.76 14.00 11.00
N LEU A 266 -16.83 13.20 10.49
CA LEU A 266 -16.19 12.14 11.27
C LEU A 266 -15.40 12.73 12.45
N ALA A 267 -14.65 13.80 12.25
CA ALA A 267 -13.91 14.48 13.31
C ALA A 267 -14.84 15.09 14.37
N LEU A 268 -15.91 15.74 13.94
CA LEU A 268 -16.95 16.28 14.82
C LEU A 268 -17.62 15.21 15.69
N ASN A 269 -18.05 14.10 15.07
CA ASN A 269 -18.69 12.99 15.77
C ASN A 269 -17.77 12.34 16.80
N ASN A 270 -16.46 12.38 16.58
CA ASN A 270 -15.44 11.88 17.52
C ASN A 270 -14.92 12.98 18.47
N SER A 271 -15.47 14.19 18.43
CA SER A 271 -15.06 15.35 19.24
C SER A 271 -13.55 15.66 19.16
N ASP A 272 -12.91 15.36 18.03
CA ASP A 272 -11.48 15.57 17.83
C ASP A 272 -11.19 16.95 17.22
N ARG A 273 -11.04 17.95 18.11
CA ARG A 273 -10.77 19.36 17.74
C ARG A 273 -9.50 19.53 16.93
N THR A 274 -8.45 18.82 17.29
CA THR A 274 -7.14 18.92 16.60
C THR A 274 -7.22 18.45 15.15
N VAL A 275 -7.95 17.36 14.91
CA VAL A 275 -8.16 16.83 13.57
C VAL A 275 -9.06 17.77 12.78
N LEU A 276 -10.10 18.32 13.41
CA LEU A 276 -11.01 19.26 12.73
C LEU A 276 -10.28 20.55 12.32
N TYR A 277 -9.38 21.06 13.16
CA TYR A 277 -8.49 22.16 12.82
C TYR A 277 -7.65 21.84 11.55
N ASN A 278 -7.01 20.67 11.52
CA ASN A 278 -6.21 20.27 10.36
C ASN A 278 -7.06 20.10 9.08
N ILE A 279 -8.30 19.62 9.23
CA ILE A 279 -9.25 19.54 8.10
C ILE A 279 -9.52 20.94 7.54
N PHE A 280 -9.82 21.91 8.37
CA PHE A 280 -10.08 23.29 7.93
C PHE A 280 -8.86 23.89 7.24
N TYR A 281 -7.68 23.71 7.81
CA TYR A 281 -6.42 24.15 7.22
C TYR A 281 -6.21 23.58 5.81
N GLN A 282 -6.32 22.24 5.64
CA GLN A 282 -6.14 21.60 4.34
C GLN A 282 -7.25 21.95 3.35
N TYR A 283 -8.48 22.16 3.85
CA TYR A 283 -9.62 22.54 3.04
C TYR A 283 -9.51 23.99 2.56
N ARG A 284 -8.98 24.90 3.40
CA ARG A 284 -8.65 26.26 3.04
C ARG A 284 -7.58 26.28 1.94
N LEU A 285 -6.47 25.56 2.12
CA LEU A 285 -5.43 25.48 1.08
C LEU A 285 -5.97 24.94 -0.25
N PHE A 286 -6.94 24.04 -0.21
CA PHE A 286 -7.63 23.57 -1.41
C PHE A 286 -8.47 24.72 -2.01
N ALA A 287 -9.24 25.46 -1.22
CA ALA A 287 -10.03 26.59 -1.69
C ALA A 287 -9.15 27.70 -2.29
N GLU A 288 -8.00 28.01 -1.68
CA GLU A 288 -7.02 28.98 -2.20
C GLU A 288 -6.54 28.58 -3.61
N SER A 289 -6.27 27.31 -3.84
CA SER A 289 -5.84 26.82 -5.16
C SER A 289 -6.92 26.95 -6.25
N LEU A 290 -8.17 27.18 -5.86
CA LEU A 290 -9.32 27.35 -6.77
C LEU A 290 -9.66 28.82 -7.06
N LEU A 291 -9.18 29.78 -6.28
CA LEU A 291 -9.58 31.20 -6.37
C LEU A 291 -9.48 31.76 -7.79
N SER A 292 -8.37 31.52 -8.48
CA SER A 292 -8.15 32.01 -9.83
C SER A 292 -8.89 31.24 -10.93
N LYS A 293 -9.37 30.01 -10.62
CA LYS A 293 -9.92 29.09 -11.64
C LYS A 293 -11.42 28.78 -11.42
N ASN A 294 -11.88 28.80 -10.18
CA ASN A 294 -13.26 28.48 -9.80
C ASN A 294 -13.64 29.15 -8.48
N ASP A 295 -13.76 30.46 -8.50
CA ASP A 295 -14.10 31.27 -7.33
C ASP A 295 -15.44 30.87 -6.68
N GLY A 296 -16.44 30.44 -7.48
CA GLY A 296 -17.71 29.94 -6.96
C GLY A 296 -17.56 28.73 -6.06
N LEU A 297 -16.63 27.82 -6.40
CA LEU A 297 -16.34 26.63 -5.60
C LEU A 297 -15.53 26.99 -4.35
N SER A 298 -14.57 27.90 -4.45
CA SER A 298 -13.81 28.41 -3.31
C SER A 298 -14.75 29.02 -2.26
N ARG A 299 -15.70 29.88 -2.67
CA ARG A 299 -16.73 30.43 -1.79
C ARG A 299 -17.66 29.35 -1.19
N ARG A 300 -17.97 28.28 -1.93
CA ARG A 300 -18.73 27.15 -1.40
C ARG A 300 -17.94 26.42 -0.29
N ILE A 301 -16.63 26.23 -0.46
CA ILE A 301 -15.75 25.65 0.55
C ILE A 301 -15.72 26.52 1.81
N ALA A 302 -15.56 27.86 1.65
CA ALA A 302 -15.60 28.79 2.78
C ALA A 302 -16.91 28.65 3.60
N ARG A 303 -18.06 28.55 2.91
CA ARG A 303 -19.36 28.29 3.60
C ARG A 303 -19.39 26.97 4.33
N HIS A 304 -18.77 25.90 3.79
CA HIS A 304 -18.67 24.62 4.50
C HIS A 304 -17.81 24.74 5.76
N ILE A 305 -16.65 25.40 5.69
CA ILE A 305 -15.78 25.65 6.85
C ILE A 305 -16.59 26.40 7.95
N GLY A 306 -17.28 27.49 7.60
CA GLY A 306 -18.11 28.23 8.52
C GLY A 306 -19.25 27.42 9.12
N TYR A 307 -19.95 26.60 8.31
CA TYR A 307 -20.98 25.69 8.78
C TYR A 307 -20.48 24.73 9.84
N TYR A 308 -19.34 24.07 9.59
CA TYR A 308 -18.77 23.13 10.56
C TYR A 308 -18.19 23.82 11.78
N GLY A 309 -17.67 25.05 11.65
CA GLY A 309 -17.27 25.89 12.78
C GLY A 309 -18.44 26.19 13.71
N THR A 310 -19.55 26.68 13.16
CA THR A 310 -20.78 26.95 13.92
C THR A 310 -21.40 25.68 14.53
N LEU A 311 -21.33 24.55 13.82
CA LEU A 311 -21.82 23.29 14.36
C LEU A 311 -20.97 22.80 15.53
N ALA A 312 -19.65 22.98 15.46
CA ALA A 312 -18.71 22.64 16.53
C ALA A 312 -18.95 23.50 17.79
N GLU A 313 -19.22 24.80 17.62
CA GLU A 313 -19.60 25.70 18.71
C GLU A 313 -20.84 25.21 19.45
N LYS A 314 -21.89 24.85 18.69
CA LYS A 314 -23.14 24.28 19.28
C LYS A 314 -22.90 22.98 20.07
N LEU A 315 -21.83 22.28 19.77
CA LEU A 315 -21.37 21.08 20.47
C LEU A 315 -20.35 21.39 21.60
N GLY A 316 -20.22 22.65 22.00
CA GLY A 316 -19.34 23.08 23.08
C GLY A 316 -17.85 23.14 22.69
N GLN A 317 -17.57 23.33 21.41
CA GLN A 317 -16.20 23.41 20.88
C GLN A 317 -15.92 24.83 20.34
N GLU A 318 -16.02 25.86 21.17
CA GLU A 318 -15.93 27.29 20.79
C GLU A 318 -14.63 27.62 20.03
N TYR A 319 -13.50 27.09 20.43
CA TYR A 319 -12.20 27.30 19.78
C TYR A 319 -12.22 26.89 18.28
N VAL A 320 -13.05 25.92 17.92
CA VAL A 320 -13.16 25.47 16.52
C VAL A 320 -13.87 26.52 15.66
N LEU A 321 -14.82 27.25 16.22
CA LEU A 321 -15.46 28.39 15.53
C LEU A 321 -14.43 29.49 15.24
N GLU A 322 -13.64 29.90 16.22
CA GLU A 322 -12.58 30.91 16.02
C GLU A 322 -11.61 30.50 14.92
N THR A 323 -11.17 29.24 14.92
CA THR A 323 -10.30 28.70 13.88
C THR A 323 -10.96 28.73 12.50
N SER A 324 -12.25 28.38 12.41
CA SER A 324 -12.98 28.40 11.14
C SER A 324 -13.11 29.82 10.59
N LEU A 325 -13.35 30.81 11.44
CA LEU A 325 -13.42 32.23 11.08
C LEU A 325 -12.05 32.74 10.63
N TYR A 326 -10.96 32.34 11.30
CA TYR A 326 -9.62 32.67 10.88
C TYR A 326 -9.30 32.11 9.48
N ASP A 327 -9.61 30.85 9.19
CA ASP A 327 -9.38 30.26 7.87
C ASP A 327 -10.23 30.93 6.78
N ILE A 328 -11.47 31.33 7.07
CA ILE A 328 -12.29 32.10 6.13
C ILE A 328 -11.69 33.49 5.87
N MET A 329 -11.21 34.17 6.93
CA MET A 329 -10.55 35.47 6.79
C MET A 329 -9.30 35.37 5.89
N MET A 330 -8.48 34.32 6.09
CA MET A 330 -7.31 34.08 5.23
C MET A 330 -7.70 33.85 3.77
N LEU A 331 -8.81 33.16 3.49
CA LEU A 331 -9.34 32.99 2.14
C LEU A 331 -9.77 34.31 1.51
N VAL A 332 -10.42 35.19 2.28
CA VAL A 332 -10.83 36.51 1.81
C VAL A 332 -9.62 37.39 1.50
N GLN A 333 -8.54 37.28 2.30
CA GLN A 333 -7.30 38.04 2.03
C GLN A 333 -6.53 37.50 0.81
N ALA A 334 -6.68 36.24 0.46
CA ALA A 334 -6.03 35.63 -0.70
C ALA A 334 -6.81 35.85 -2.03
N ALA A 335 -8.08 36.26 -1.96
CA ALA A 335 -8.97 36.49 -3.10
C ALA A 335 -8.79 37.92 -3.68
#